data_79ded6c48e284bcaf10872bc33673c4d
#
_entry.id   79ded6c48e284bcaf10872bc33673c4d
#
_cell.length_a   1.000
_cell.length_b   1.000
_cell.length_c   1.000
_cell.angle_alpha   90.00
_cell.angle_beta   90.00
_cell.angle_gamma   90.00
#
_symmetry.space_group_name_H-M   'P 1'
#
loop_
_entity.id
_entity.type
_entity.pdbx_description
1 polymer ?
#
loop_
_entity_poly.entity_id
_entity_poly.type
_entity_poly.pdbx_seq_one_letter_code
_entity_poly.pdbx_strand_id
1 'polypeptide(L)'
;MAATEVKAELQAVRNPAKAAFYPRFFKAGKGEYAEGDRFVGVVVPEQRRIAKRFHRLPLSEVRKLLRSPFHEYRNTALLILAEKVRRGDETTAEVV
;
A
#
# COMPACT_ATOMS: atom_id res chain seq x y z
N MET A 1 15.50 4.73 3.22
CA MET A 1 14.22 4.05 2.94
C MET A 1 13.71 4.46 1.58
N ALA A 2 13.20 3.51 0.81
CA ALA A 2 12.68 3.76 -0.53
C ALA A 2 11.40 2.97 -0.78
N ALA A 3 10.58 3.45 -1.74
CA ALA A 3 9.36 2.75 -2.16
C ALA A 3 9.64 1.32 -2.61
N THR A 4 10.76 1.10 -3.28
CA THR A 4 11.17 -0.23 -3.74
C THR A 4 11.36 -1.22 -2.60
N GLU A 5 11.83 -0.76 -1.44
CA GLU A 5 11.99 -1.60 -0.26
C GLU A 5 10.64 -2.02 0.31
N VAL A 6 9.67 -1.10 0.34
CA VAL A 6 8.31 -1.40 0.78
C VAL A 6 7.68 -2.44 -0.14
N LYS A 7 7.82 -2.25 -1.45
CA LYS A 7 7.30 -3.19 -2.45
C LYS A 7 7.92 -4.58 -2.28
N ALA A 8 9.23 -4.64 -2.04
CA ALA A 8 9.93 -5.92 -1.84
C ALA A 8 9.40 -6.66 -0.62
N GLU A 9 9.16 -5.97 0.48
CA GLU A 9 8.61 -6.60 1.69
C GLU A 9 7.17 -7.08 1.48
N LEU A 10 6.37 -6.33 0.76
CA LEU A 10 5.02 -6.77 0.41
C LEU A 10 5.05 -7.99 -0.50
N GLN A 11 5.94 -8.01 -1.49
CA GLN A 11 6.11 -9.17 -2.37
C GLN A 11 6.53 -10.42 -1.59
N ALA A 12 7.36 -10.26 -0.56
CA ALA A 12 7.84 -11.38 0.25
C ALA A 12 6.72 -12.09 1.03
N VAL A 13 5.62 -11.38 1.32
CA VAL A 13 4.47 -11.94 2.06
C VAL A 13 3.24 -12.09 1.20
N ARG A 14 3.38 -12.02 -0.11
CA ARG A 14 2.26 -12.18 -1.04
C ARG A 14 1.68 -13.59 -1.00
N ASN A 15 0.38 -13.69 -1.28
CA ASN A 15 -0.33 -14.94 -1.43
C ASN A 15 -0.94 -14.99 -2.83
N PRO A 16 -0.45 -15.84 -3.76
CA PRO A 16 -0.97 -15.91 -5.12
C PRO A 16 -2.45 -16.22 -5.20
N ALA A 17 -2.98 -17.05 -4.29
CA ALA A 17 -4.41 -17.34 -4.25
C ALA A 17 -5.23 -16.09 -3.95
N LYS A 18 -4.75 -15.22 -3.05
CA LYS A 18 -5.39 -13.94 -2.74
C LYS A 18 -5.30 -12.99 -3.93
N ALA A 19 -4.17 -12.95 -4.61
CA ALA A 19 -3.99 -12.12 -5.80
C ALA A 19 -5.01 -12.49 -6.89
N ALA A 20 -5.29 -13.78 -7.06
CA ALA A 20 -6.28 -14.26 -8.01
C ALA A 20 -7.73 -13.97 -7.56
N PHE A 21 -7.99 -14.00 -6.26
CA PHE A 21 -9.32 -13.81 -5.67
C PHE A 21 -9.72 -12.33 -5.59
N TYR A 22 -8.80 -11.45 -5.21
CA TYR A 22 -9.10 -10.05 -4.92
C TYR A 22 -9.75 -9.26 -6.05
N PRO A 23 -9.42 -9.47 -7.34
CA PRO A 23 -10.12 -8.75 -8.41
C PRO A 23 -11.64 -8.94 -8.39
N ARG A 24 -12.11 -10.13 -8.03
CA ARG A 24 -13.55 -10.40 -7.89
C ARG A 24 -14.11 -9.77 -6.62
N PHE A 25 -13.40 -9.92 -5.50
CA PHE A 25 -13.82 -9.40 -4.20
C PHE A 25 -13.94 -7.86 -4.23
N PHE A 26 -12.96 -7.17 -4.84
CA PHE A 26 -12.93 -5.71 -4.93
C PHE A 26 -13.58 -5.16 -6.19
N LYS A 27 -14.25 -6.00 -6.99
CA LYS A 27 -14.98 -5.58 -8.20
C LYS A 27 -14.08 -4.83 -9.18
N ALA A 28 -12.95 -5.45 -9.54
CA ALA A 28 -11.98 -4.88 -10.47
C ALA A 28 -12.19 -5.33 -11.91
N GLY A 29 -13.21 -6.13 -12.19
CA GLY A 29 -13.53 -6.62 -13.53
C GLY A 29 -14.02 -5.50 -14.44
N LYS A 30 -14.10 -5.79 -15.74
CA LYS A 30 -14.54 -4.82 -16.74
C LYS A 30 -15.96 -4.32 -16.42
N GLY A 31 -16.12 -3.01 -16.39
CA GLY A 31 -17.40 -2.36 -16.07
C GLY A 31 -17.72 -2.30 -14.58
N GLU A 32 -16.88 -2.86 -13.71
CA GLU A 32 -17.09 -2.84 -12.28
C GLU A 32 -16.42 -1.61 -11.63
N TYR A 33 -16.74 -1.36 -10.36
CA TYR A 33 -16.32 -0.16 -9.61
C TYR A 33 -14.81 0.08 -9.63
N ALA A 34 -14.01 -0.95 -9.44
CA ALA A 34 -12.55 -0.85 -9.38
C ALA A 34 -11.87 -1.42 -10.63
N GLU A 35 -12.49 -1.23 -11.78
CA GLU A 35 -11.97 -1.75 -13.05
C GLU A 35 -10.50 -1.36 -13.26
N GLY A 36 -9.70 -2.36 -13.66
CA GLY A 36 -8.29 -2.16 -13.94
C GLY A 36 -7.36 -2.21 -12.74
N ASP A 37 -7.90 -2.33 -11.52
CA ASP A 37 -7.05 -2.42 -10.34
C ASP A 37 -6.30 -3.75 -10.30
N ARG A 38 -5.04 -3.71 -9.85
CA ARG A 38 -4.18 -4.87 -9.76
C ARG A 38 -3.89 -5.22 -8.31
N PHE A 39 -3.59 -6.49 -8.05
CA PHE A 39 -3.43 -7.00 -6.69
C PHE A 39 -2.17 -7.85 -6.57
N VAL A 40 -1.42 -7.60 -5.49
CA VAL A 40 -0.24 -8.39 -5.13
C VAL A 40 -0.66 -9.66 -4.36
N GLY A 41 -1.73 -9.54 -3.58
CA GLY A 41 -2.20 -10.64 -2.75
C GLY A 41 -1.67 -10.57 -1.32
N VAL A 42 -1.68 -9.37 -0.71
CA VAL A 42 -1.19 -9.16 0.65
C VAL A 42 -2.36 -8.76 1.56
N VAL A 43 -2.54 -9.51 2.63
CA VAL A 43 -3.60 -9.22 3.62
C VAL A 43 -3.30 -7.94 4.41
N VAL A 44 -4.35 -7.27 4.88
CA VAL A 44 -4.22 -5.97 5.56
C VAL A 44 -3.33 -6.05 6.82
N PRO A 45 -3.42 -7.07 7.69
CA PRO A 45 -2.51 -7.15 8.84
C PRO A 45 -1.02 -7.10 8.46
N GLU A 46 -0.63 -7.74 7.36
CA GLU A 46 0.74 -7.69 6.85
C GLU A 46 1.09 -6.30 6.33
N GLN A 47 0.16 -5.65 5.64
CA GLN A 47 0.35 -4.28 5.17
C GLN A 47 0.57 -3.32 6.35
N ARG A 48 -0.20 -3.48 7.43
CA ARG A 48 -0.06 -2.66 8.65
C ARG A 48 1.29 -2.88 9.33
N ARG A 49 1.73 -4.13 9.41
CA ARG A 49 3.04 -4.46 9.99
C ARG A 49 4.16 -3.76 9.23
N ILE A 50 4.11 -3.84 7.92
CA ILE A 50 5.12 -3.23 7.04
C ILE A 50 5.04 -1.70 7.14
N ALA A 51 3.83 -1.14 7.13
CA ALA A 51 3.64 0.30 7.26
C ALA A 51 4.26 0.87 8.54
N LYS A 52 4.15 0.16 9.65
CA LYS A 52 4.76 0.58 10.92
C LYS A 52 6.28 0.64 10.82
N ARG A 53 6.90 -0.31 10.13
CA ARG A 53 8.35 -0.32 9.94
C ARG A 53 8.83 0.85 9.08
N PHE A 54 8.01 1.27 8.13
CA PHE A 54 8.36 2.32 7.17
C PHE A 54 7.72 3.66 7.50
N HIS A 55 7.36 3.92 8.75
CA HIS A 55 6.70 5.17 9.14
C HIS A 55 7.54 6.41 8.84
N ARG A 56 8.88 6.27 8.70
CA ARG A 56 9.78 7.35 8.35
C ARG A 56 10.08 7.47 6.86
N LEU A 57 9.41 6.67 6.04
CA LEU A 57 9.58 6.75 4.59
C LEU A 57 9.35 8.19 4.12
N PRO A 58 10.27 8.79 3.33
CA PRO A 58 10.07 10.16 2.84
C PRO A 58 8.79 10.29 2.04
N LEU A 59 8.13 11.45 2.11
CA LEU A 59 6.86 11.69 1.40
C LEU A 59 7.00 11.51 -0.11
N SER A 60 8.16 11.84 -0.69
CA SER A 60 8.42 11.61 -2.11
C SER A 60 8.31 10.13 -2.47
N GLU A 61 8.77 9.25 -1.57
CA GLU A 61 8.67 7.79 -1.77
C GLU A 61 7.27 7.27 -1.51
N VAL A 62 6.56 7.84 -0.53
CA VAL A 62 5.14 7.53 -0.30
C VAL A 62 4.32 7.86 -1.56
N ARG A 63 4.59 8.99 -2.20
CA ARG A 63 3.90 9.36 -3.43
C ARG A 63 4.11 8.34 -4.55
N LYS A 64 5.29 7.76 -4.65
CA LYS A 64 5.55 6.69 -5.64
C LYS A 64 4.65 5.48 -5.41
N LEU A 65 4.45 5.10 -4.14
CA LEU A 65 3.53 4.02 -3.80
C LEU A 65 2.08 4.37 -4.16
N LEU A 66 1.66 5.61 -3.90
CA LEU A 66 0.30 6.08 -4.21
C LEU A 66 0.00 6.08 -5.70
N ARG A 67 1.03 6.19 -6.55
CA ARG A 67 0.87 6.18 -8.02
C ARG A 67 0.87 4.77 -8.61
N SER A 68 1.07 3.75 -7.79
CA SER A 68 1.14 2.37 -8.27
C SER A 68 -0.23 1.87 -8.75
N PRO A 69 -0.29 1.03 -9.81
CA PRO A 69 -1.52 0.36 -10.21
C PRO A 69 -1.93 -0.76 -9.25
N PHE A 70 -1.07 -1.13 -8.30
CA PHE A 70 -1.36 -2.21 -7.35
C PHE A 70 -2.06 -1.67 -6.11
N HIS A 71 -3.22 -2.25 -5.81
CA HIS A 71 -4.07 -1.87 -4.68
C HIS A 71 -3.31 -1.84 -3.35
N GLU A 72 -2.58 -2.92 -3.04
CA GLU A 72 -1.90 -3.04 -1.74
C GLU A 72 -0.76 -2.04 -1.58
N TYR A 73 -0.09 -1.65 -2.65
CA TYR A 73 0.95 -0.63 -2.57
C TYR A 73 0.34 0.73 -2.19
N ARG A 74 -0.78 1.09 -2.83
CA ARG A 74 -1.49 2.33 -2.48
C ARG A 74 -2.04 2.27 -1.06
N ASN A 75 -2.65 1.15 -0.68
CA ASN A 75 -3.20 1.01 0.67
C ASN A 75 -2.11 1.07 1.74
N THR A 76 -0.97 0.43 1.50
CA THR A 76 0.17 0.49 2.41
C THR A 76 0.70 1.92 2.54
N ALA A 77 0.72 2.69 1.44
CA ALA A 77 1.09 4.10 1.48
C ALA A 77 0.17 4.89 2.41
N LEU A 78 -1.14 4.65 2.32
CA LEU A 78 -2.11 5.30 3.21
C LEU A 78 -1.88 4.90 4.68
N LEU A 79 -1.56 3.65 4.94
CA LEU A 79 -1.25 3.17 6.28
C LEU A 79 0.04 3.80 6.81
N ILE A 80 1.05 4.01 5.96
CA ILE A 80 2.28 4.72 6.32
C ILE A 80 1.94 6.18 6.72
N LEU A 81 1.12 6.85 5.93
CA LEU A 81 0.68 8.22 6.25
C LEU A 81 -0.07 8.26 7.59
N ALA A 82 -0.94 7.30 7.83
CA ALA A 82 -1.65 7.19 9.11
C ALA A 82 -0.69 6.99 10.28
N GLU A 83 0.36 6.18 10.11
CA GLU A 83 1.38 5.99 11.13
C GLU A 83 2.16 7.28 11.39
N LYS A 84 2.47 8.04 10.35
CA LYS A 84 3.15 9.35 10.49
C LYS A 84 2.30 10.31 11.33
N VAL A 85 1.01 10.39 11.05
CA VAL A 85 0.07 11.23 11.81
C VAL A 85 0.01 10.78 13.27
N ARG A 86 -0.16 9.50 13.50
CA ARG A 86 -0.26 8.92 14.84
C ARG A 86 0.99 9.19 15.68
N ARG A 87 2.16 9.17 15.06
CA ARG A 87 3.44 9.38 15.73
C ARG A 87 3.86 10.87 15.85
N GLY A 88 3.07 11.77 15.25
CA GLY A 88 3.40 13.19 15.26
C GLY A 88 4.61 13.53 14.40
N ASP A 89 4.81 12.83 13.30
CA ASP A 89 5.92 13.07 12.39
C ASP A 89 5.78 14.47 11.76
N GLU A 90 6.88 15.26 11.80
CA GLU A 90 6.87 16.63 11.29
C GLU A 90 6.49 16.72 9.81
N THR A 91 6.91 15.76 9.00
CA THR A 91 6.60 15.75 7.58
C THR A 91 5.11 15.61 7.30
N THR A 92 4.33 15.16 8.29
CA THR A 92 2.88 15.00 8.16
C THR A 92 2.18 16.33 7.89
N ALA A 93 2.68 17.42 8.47
CA ALA A 93 2.08 18.75 8.29
C ALA A 93 2.08 19.19 6.82
N GLU A 94 3.01 18.72 6.02
CA GLU A 94 3.11 19.05 4.60
C GLU A 94 2.06 18.33 3.74
N VAL A 95 1.51 17.25 4.25
CA VAL A 95 0.52 16.43 3.52
C VAL A 95 -0.90 16.98 3.73
N VAL A 96 -1.12 17.53 4.90
CA VAL A 96 -2.40 18.11 5.30
C VAL A 96 -2.56 19.54 4.75
#